data_a90a44545232ef37757ce038582224f9
#
_entry.id   a90a44545232ef37757ce038582224f9
#
_cell.length_a   1.000
_cell.length_b   1.000
_cell.length_c   1.000
_cell.angle_alpha   90.00
_cell.angle_beta   90.00
_cell.angle_gamma   90.00
#
_symmetry.space_group_name_H-M   'P 1'
#
loop_
_entity.id
_entity.type
_entity.pdbx_description
1 polymer ?
#
loop_
_entity_poly.entity_id
_entity_poly.type
_entity_poly.pdbx_seq_one_letter_code
_entity_poly.pdbx_strand_id
1 'polypeptide(L)'
;MSQIFRKSLTTHHFDLDWNRHVTSRTYERFGYDARCEVLREFGYSVEDMLSNNISYLPGSTYVRFLSQQFANSEITVESQVFRMDHGILFWKQTILGSDGKKACQLETTSKLVQDGNNIVITAIPEINITPYEFTIHPKPILQNTVEHDYYIPFSDMNCYWNLPSDAIWKVFEEGRFLFFKEIVDLSLIKETDSTTFFMGGEIVIHKQPEPGTHVKILSWIESFEKIRFYFRQDIVDLNGNLLASMKDEQLFVSLSNSRPRRAPAAFFDKIERFIE
;
A
#
# COMPACT_ATOMS: atom_id res chain seq x y z
N MET A 1 -11.35 -4.08 -26.24
CA MET A 1 -10.94 -3.21 -25.12
C MET A 1 -11.57 -3.80 -23.87
N SER A 2 -10.84 -3.90 -22.75
CA SER A 2 -11.43 -4.36 -21.48
C SER A 2 -12.41 -3.32 -20.96
N GLN A 3 -13.47 -3.80 -20.33
CA GLN A 3 -14.51 -2.97 -19.71
C GLN A 3 -13.89 -2.12 -18.58
N ILE A 4 -14.32 -0.86 -18.47
CA ILE A 4 -13.96 0.03 -17.35
C ILE A 4 -15.17 0.11 -16.44
N PHE A 5 -15.00 -0.32 -15.20
CA PHE A 5 -15.96 -0.18 -14.12
C PHE A 5 -15.69 1.11 -13.36
N ARG A 6 -16.75 1.80 -12.92
CA ARG A 6 -16.63 3.07 -12.21
C ARG A 6 -17.38 3.03 -10.90
N LYS A 7 -16.72 3.46 -9.82
CA LYS A 7 -17.32 3.65 -8.51
C LYS A 7 -17.03 5.07 -8.01
N SER A 8 -18.09 5.80 -7.67
CA SER A 8 -17.97 7.13 -7.04
C SER A 8 -18.00 6.98 -5.53
N LEU A 9 -17.16 7.73 -4.84
CA LEU A 9 -16.99 7.76 -3.39
C LEU A 9 -16.80 9.20 -2.94
N THR A 10 -17.10 9.48 -1.68
CA THR A 10 -16.80 10.77 -1.04
C THR A 10 -15.80 10.54 0.06
N THR A 11 -14.75 11.37 0.10
CA THR A 11 -13.76 11.34 1.18
C THR A 11 -14.32 11.96 2.45
N HIS A 12 -13.98 11.40 3.59
CA HIS A 12 -14.40 11.85 4.90
C HIS A 12 -13.22 12.28 5.76
N HIS A 13 -13.47 12.92 6.90
CA HIS A 13 -12.40 13.34 7.82
C HIS A 13 -11.59 12.17 8.41
N PHE A 14 -12.18 10.96 8.49
CA PHE A 14 -11.45 9.74 8.91
C PHE A 14 -10.44 9.23 7.88
N ASP A 15 -10.53 9.72 6.65
CA ASP A 15 -9.64 9.34 5.56
C ASP A 15 -8.35 10.13 5.55
N LEU A 16 -8.25 11.17 6.40
CA LEU A 16 -7.16 12.12 6.40
C LEU A 16 -6.10 11.77 7.43
N ASP A 17 -4.86 12.10 7.07
CA ASP A 17 -3.74 12.14 8.00
C ASP A 17 -3.71 13.47 8.80
N TRP A 18 -2.69 13.63 9.64
CA TRP A 18 -2.46 14.87 10.41
C TRP A 18 -2.09 16.07 9.51
N ASN A 19 -1.66 15.85 8.26
CA ASN A 19 -1.44 16.89 7.25
C ASN A 19 -2.74 17.30 6.54
N ARG A 20 -3.89 16.68 6.92
CA ARG A 20 -5.22 16.90 6.34
C ARG A 20 -5.36 16.39 4.89
N HIS A 21 -4.52 15.46 4.47
CA HIS A 21 -4.58 14.81 3.17
C HIS A 21 -5.11 13.38 3.31
N VAL A 22 -5.76 12.87 2.29
CA VAL A 22 -6.16 11.46 2.23
C VAL A 22 -4.91 10.58 2.36
N THR A 23 -4.92 9.65 3.32
CA THR A 23 -3.76 8.77 3.61
C THR A 23 -3.49 7.81 2.47
N SER A 24 -2.24 7.34 2.35
CA SER A 24 -1.84 6.37 1.32
C SER A 24 -2.68 5.08 1.40
N ARG A 25 -2.89 4.54 2.60
CA ARG A 25 -3.71 3.33 2.81
C ARG A 25 -5.18 3.52 2.43
N THR A 26 -5.71 4.75 2.57
CA THR A 26 -7.11 5.06 2.20
C THR A 26 -7.31 4.94 0.69
N TYR A 27 -6.34 5.32 -0.14
CA TYR A 27 -6.42 5.08 -1.58
C TYR A 27 -6.49 3.58 -1.90
N GLU A 28 -5.73 2.74 -1.18
CA GLU A 28 -5.83 1.29 -1.33
C GLU A 28 -7.21 0.77 -0.90
N ARG A 29 -7.77 1.30 0.21
CA ARG A 29 -9.12 0.94 0.66
C ARG A 29 -10.17 1.30 -0.39
N PHE A 30 -10.09 2.47 -1.02
CA PHE A 30 -10.99 2.84 -2.12
C PHE A 30 -10.84 1.90 -3.32
N GLY A 31 -9.61 1.52 -3.66
CA GLY A 31 -9.33 0.53 -4.69
C GLY A 31 -9.93 -0.84 -4.33
N TYR A 32 -9.74 -1.30 -3.10
CA TYR A 32 -10.27 -2.57 -2.59
C TYR A 32 -11.80 -2.60 -2.65
N ASP A 33 -12.46 -1.55 -2.18
CA ASP A 33 -13.91 -1.44 -2.19
C ASP A 33 -14.48 -1.44 -3.63
N ALA A 34 -13.79 -0.76 -4.56
CA ALA A 34 -14.16 -0.81 -5.98
C ALA A 34 -13.95 -2.20 -6.60
N ARG A 35 -12.92 -2.95 -6.19
CA ARG A 35 -12.70 -4.34 -6.64
C ARG A 35 -13.81 -5.28 -6.19
N CYS A 36 -14.28 -5.13 -4.94
CA CYS A 36 -15.42 -5.91 -4.43
C CYS A 36 -16.70 -5.64 -5.24
N GLU A 37 -16.93 -4.39 -5.62
CA GLU A 37 -18.08 -4.02 -6.46
C GLU A 37 -18.00 -4.67 -7.85
N VAL A 38 -16.81 -4.67 -8.47
CA VAL A 38 -16.58 -5.34 -9.76
C VAL A 38 -16.80 -6.86 -9.63
N LEU A 39 -16.33 -7.49 -8.56
CA LEU A 39 -16.53 -8.93 -8.34
C LEU A 39 -18.01 -9.28 -8.22
N ARG A 40 -18.83 -8.41 -7.64
CA ARG A 40 -20.29 -8.57 -7.57
C ARG A 40 -20.92 -8.66 -8.97
N GLU A 41 -20.43 -7.87 -9.94
CA GLU A 41 -20.92 -7.95 -11.34
C GLU A 41 -20.60 -9.31 -12.00
N PHE A 42 -19.61 -10.03 -11.48
CA PHE A 42 -19.25 -11.38 -11.93
C PHE A 42 -19.89 -12.50 -11.07
N GLY A 43 -20.83 -12.17 -10.17
CA GLY A 43 -21.53 -13.14 -9.33
C GLY A 43 -20.81 -13.50 -8.03
N TYR A 44 -19.86 -12.67 -7.59
CA TYR A 44 -19.11 -12.83 -6.34
C TYR A 44 -19.42 -11.66 -5.40
N SER A 45 -20.68 -11.53 -4.98
CA SER A 45 -21.03 -10.60 -3.90
C SER A 45 -20.41 -11.06 -2.57
N VAL A 46 -20.31 -10.17 -1.58
CA VAL A 46 -19.81 -10.53 -0.25
C VAL A 46 -20.67 -11.65 0.36
N GLU A 47 -21.99 -11.56 0.21
CA GLU A 47 -22.96 -12.55 0.70
C GLU A 47 -22.76 -13.91 0.01
N ASP A 48 -22.59 -13.93 -1.30
CA ASP A 48 -22.36 -15.15 -2.07
C ASP A 48 -21.02 -15.78 -1.69
N MET A 49 -19.96 -14.98 -1.55
CA MET A 49 -18.65 -15.46 -1.15
C MET A 49 -18.68 -16.08 0.25
N LEU A 50 -19.30 -15.41 1.23
CA LEU A 50 -19.42 -15.93 2.59
C LEU A 50 -20.25 -17.22 2.65
N SER A 51 -21.37 -17.27 1.93
CA SER A 51 -22.26 -18.44 1.89
C SER A 51 -21.59 -19.68 1.26
N ASN A 52 -20.59 -19.46 0.40
CA ASN A 52 -19.86 -20.52 -0.29
C ASN A 52 -18.44 -20.76 0.26
N ASN A 53 -18.08 -20.20 1.41
CA ASN A 53 -16.75 -20.25 2.00
C ASN A 53 -15.65 -19.77 1.03
N ILE A 54 -15.94 -18.75 0.25
CA ILE A 54 -14.97 -18.12 -0.65
C ILE A 54 -14.31 -16.95 0.06
N SER A 55 -12.99 -16.93 0.08
CA SER A 55 -12.20 -15.83 0.63
C SER A 55 -11.60 -15.00 -0.49
N TYR A 56 -11.63 -13.67 -0.32
CA TYR A 56 -10.86 -12.74 -1.15
C TYR A 56 -9.51 -12.46 -0.48
N LEU A 57 -8.43 -12.82 -1.16
CA LEU A 57 -7.07 -12.61 -0.68
C LEU A 57 -6.37 -11.50 -1.49
N PRO A 58 -5.92 -10.41 -0.82
CA PRO A 58 -5.12 -9.39 -1.48
C PRO A 58 -3.75 -9.96 -1.86
N GLY A 59 -3.21 -9.49 -2.97
CA GLY A 59 -1.86 -9.78 -3.43
C GLY A 59 -0.96 -8.54 -3.40
N SER A 60 0.04 -8.54 -4.25
CA SER A 60 1.01 -7.45 -4.36
C SER A 60 0.38 -6.22 -5.02
N THR A 61 0.83 -5.04 -4.61
CA THR A 61 0.32 -3.76 -5.10
C THR A 61 1.47 -2.82 -5.45
N TYR A 62 1.40 -2.22 -6.63
CA TYR A 62 2.14 -1.01 -6.98
C TYR A 62 1.21 0.19 -6.93
N VAL A 63 1.68 1.29 -6.34
CA VAL A 63 0.93 2.55 -6.25
C VAL A 63 1.77 3.74 -6.71
N ARG A 64 1.12 4.71 -7.34
CA ARG A 64 1.69 6.01 -7.66
C ARG A 64 0.70 7.11 -7.30
N PHE A 65 1.14 8.03 -6.43
CA PHE A 65 0.36 9.22 -6.05
C PHE A 65 0.70 10.37 -7.00
N LEU A 66 -0.33 11.07 -7.48
CA LEU A 66 -0.20 12.13 -8.49
C LEU A 66 -0.73 13.47 -7.99
N SER A 67 -1.78 13.45 -7.15
CA SER A 67 -2.30 14.65 -6.50
C SER A 67 -2.94 14.32 -5.15
N GLN A 68 -2.86 15.25 -4.24
CA GLN A 68 -3.48 15.15 -2.91
C GLN A 68 -5.00 15.33 -3.03
N GLN A 69 -5.73 14.61 -2.17
CA GLN A 69 -7.16 14.77 -1.99
C GLN A 69 -7.45 15.16 -0.55
N PHE A 70 -8.56 15.86 -0.34
CA PHE A 70 -8.95 16.46 0.94
C PHE A 70 -10.31 15.91 1.39
N ALA A 71 -10.78 16.31 2.57
CA ALA A 71 -12.12 15.95 3.04
C ALA A 71 -13.22 16.48 2.10
N ASN A 72 -14.31 15.74 2.01
CA ASN A 72 -15.49 16.06 1.19
C ASN A 72 -15.19 16.19 -0.31
N SER A 73 -14.11 15.58 -0.78
CA SER A 73 -13.82 15.47 -2.21
C SER A 73 -14.61 14.30 -2.79
N GLU A 74 -15.32 14.54 -3.88
CA GLU A 74 -15.86 13.46 -4.69
C GLU A 74 -14.74 12.85 -5.51
N ILE A 75 -14.59 11.54 -5.45
CA ILE A 75 -13.59 10.79 -6.20
C ILE A 75 -14.27 9.70 -7.01
N THR A 76 -13.65 9.32 -8.11
CA THR A 76 -14.10 8.20 -8.93
C THR A 76 -12.97 7.19 -9.09
N VAL A 77 -13.23 5.93 -8.73
CA VAL A 77 -12.31 4.82 -8.99
C VAL A 77 -12.70 4.17 -10.32
N GLU A 78 -11.84 4.26 -11.31
CA GLU A 78 -11.94 3.52 -12.56
C GLU A 78 -11.14 2.22 -12.43
N SER A 79 -11.79 1.08 -12.62
CA SER A 79 -11.20 -0.24 -12.48
C SER A 79 -11.29 -1.04 -13.78
N GLN A 80 -10.19 -1.68 -14.15
CA GLN A 80 -10.10 -2.74 -15.13
C GLN A 80 -9.60 -4.00 -14.44
N VAL A 81 -10.16 -5.16 -14.79
CA VAL A 81 -9.73 -6.45 -14.24
C VAL A 81 -9.38 -7.41 -15.38
N PHE A 82 -8.34 -8.18 -15.15
CA PHE A 82 -7.85 -9.21 -16.06
C PHE A 82 -7.55 -10.48 -15.28
N ARG A 83 -7.68 -11.60 -15.95
CA ARG A 83 -7.30 -12.90 -15.41
C ARG A 83 -5.86 -13.24 -15.84
N MET A 84 -5.03 -13.58 -14.87
CA MET A 84 -3.72 -14.17 -15.06
C MET A 84 -3.77 -15.69 -14.85
N ASP A 85 -2.63 -16.37 -15.00
CA ASP A 85 -2.50 -17.81 -14.73
C ASP A 85 -2.93 -18.15 -13.29
N HIS A 86 -3.40 -19.36 -13.11
CA HIS A 86 -3.80 -19.94 -11.82
C HIS A 86 -4.92 -19.16 -11.10
N GLY A 87 -5.78 -18.43 -11.84
CA GLY A 87 -6.91 -17.70 -11.26
C GLY A 87 -6.53 -16.42 -10.52
N ILE A 88 -5.30 -15.92 -10.69
CA ILE A 88 -4.90 -14.63 -10.18
C ILE A 88 -5.62 -13.53 -10.97
N LEU A 89 -6.18 -12.56 -10.27
CA LEU A 89 -6.79 -11.37 -10.83
C LEU A 89 -5.78 -10.23 -10.80
N PHE A 90 -5.58 -9.59 -11.94
CA PHE A 90 -4.79 -8.36 -12.06
C PHE A 90 -5.74 -7.17 -12.22
N TRP A 91 -5.55 -6.17 -11.41
CA TRP A 91 -6.33 -4.95 -11.36
C TRP A 91 -5.49 -3.76 -11.79
N LYS A 92 -6.02 -3.00 -12.74
CA LYS A 92 -5.48 -1.69 -13.08
C LYS A 92 -6.52 -0.65 -12.73
N GLN A 93 -6.18 0.21 -11.77
CA GLN A 93 -7.11 1.19 -11.24
C GLN A 93 -6.55 2.60 -11.34
N THR A 94 -7.41 3.56 -11.63
CA THR A 94 -7.11 4.98 -11.58
C THR A 94 -8.14 5.66 -10.68
N ILE A 95 -7.67 6.38 -9.69
CA ILE A 95 -8.51 7.20 -8.83
C ILE A 95 -8.44 8.62 -9.35
N LEU A 96 -9.61 9.16 -9.73
CA LEU A 96 -9.79 10.52 -10.20
C LEU A 96 -10.27 11.39 -9.04
N GLY A 97 -9.70 12.58 -8.89
CA GLY A 97 -10.18 13.58 -7.96
C GLY A 97 -11.45 14.30 -8.46
N SER A 98 -11.99 15.19 -7.65
CA SER A 98 -13.20 15.98 -7.98
C SER A 98 -13.04 16.87 -9.23
N ASP A 99 -11.80 17.20 -9.60
CA ASP A 99 -11.47 17.94 -10.82
C ASP A 99 -11.33 17.03 -12.07
N GLY A 100 -11.59 15.73 -11.93
CA GLY A 100 -11.45 14.73 -12.99
C GLY A 100 -10.02 14.35 -13.33
N LYS A 101 -9.01 14.92 -12.63
CA LYS A 101 -7.62 14.54 -12.84
C LYS A 101 -7.24 13.31 -12.02
N LYS A 102 -6.21 12.61 -12.50
CA LYS A 102 -5.67 11.46 -11.79
C LYS A 102 -5.05 11.85 -10.45
N ALA A 103 -5.58 11.30 -9.38
CA ALA A 103 -5.04 11.45 -8.03
C ALA A 103 -4.11 10.30 -7.65
N CYS A 104 -4.46 9.06 -8.04
CA CYS A 104 -3.69 7.88 -7.74
C CYS A 104 -3.84 6.83 -8.84
N GLN A 105 -2.81 6.02 -9.04
CA GLN A 105 -2.84 4.83 -9.90
C GLN A 105 -2.44 3.62 -9.05
N LEU A 106 -3.16 2.51 -9.23
CA LEU A 106 -2.91 1.24 -8.55
C LEU A 106 -2.83 0.13 -9.60
N GLU A 107 -1.82 -0.73 -9.48
CA GLU A 107 -1.77 -2.03 -10.13
C GLU A 107 -1.65 -3.09 -9.04
N THR A 108 -2.67 -3.94 -8.91
CA THR A 108 -2.81 -4.85 -7.78
C THR A 108 -3.13 -6.24 -8.26
N THR A 109 -2.58 -7.24 -7.59
CA THR A 109 -3.02 -8.62 -7.75
C THR A 109 -3.93 -9.06 -6.60
N SER A 110 -4.79 -10.02 -6.86
CA SER A 110 -5.62 -10.66 -5.83
C SER A 110 -6.08 -12.04 -6.32
N LYS A 111 -6.72 -12.80 -5.44
CA LYS A 111 -7.34 -14.07 -5.82
C LYS A 111 -8.55 -14.39 -4.95
N LEU A 112 -9.47 -15.16 -5.51
CA LEU A 112 -10.52 -15.82 -4.77
C LEU A 112 -10.09 -17.26 -4.47
N VAL A 113 -10.31 -17.69 -3.23
CA VAL A 113 -9.92 -19.03 -2.77
C VAL A 113 -11.12 -19.71 -2.12
N GLN A 114 -11.37 -20.98 -2.51
CA GLN A 114 -12.36 -21.84 -1.90
C GLN A 114 -11.70 -23.18 -1.57
N ASP A 115 -11.77 -23.62 -0.33
CA ASP A 115 -11.20 -24.88 0.16
C ASP A 115 -9.71 -25.06 -0.23
N GLY A 116 -8.95 -23.96 -0.13
CA GLY A 116 -7.51 -23.92 -0.45
C GLY A 116 -7.18 -23.82 -1.96
N ASN A 117 -8.18 -23.86 -2.84
CA ASN A 117 -7.99 -23.78 -4.28
C ASN A 117 -8.34 -22.40 -4.84
N ASN A 118 -7.55 -21.92 -5.79
CA ASN A 118 -7.87 -20.67 -6.48
C ASN A 118 -9.07 -20.85 -7.40
N ILE A 119 -10.00 -19.89 -7.38
CA ILE A 119 -11.15 -19.84 -8.30
C ILE A 119 -10.71 -19.14 -9.58
N VAL A 120 -11.04 -19.75 -10.73
CA VAL A 120 -10.82 -19.17 -12.05
C VAL A 120 -12.13 -18.58 -12.58
N ILE A 121 -12.21 -17.25 -12.67
CA ILE A 121 -13.39 -16.55 -13.20
C ILE A 121 -13.24 -16.42 -14.72
N THR A 122 -13.80 -17.35 -15.47
CA THR A 122 -13.63 -17.42 -16.94
C THR A 122 -14.26 -16.24 -17.69
N ALA A 123 -15.27 -15.58 -17.10
CA ALA A 123 -15.89 -14.38 -17.65
C ALA A 123 -14.98 -13.14 -17.63
N ILE A 124 -13.94 -13.13 -16.80
CA ILE A 124 -12.92 -12.08 -16.79
C ILE A 124 -11.93 -12.34 -17.93
N PRO A 125 -11.64 -11.34 -18.78
CA PRO A 125 -10.73 -11.50 -19.92
C PRO A 125 -9.30 -11.82 -19.45
N GLU A 126 -8.58 -12.60 -20.25
CA GLU A 126 -7.14 -12.83 -20.03
C GLU A 126 -6.35 -11.53 -20.16
N ILE A 127 -5.25 -11.46 -19.41
CA ILE A 127 -4.39 -10.29 -19.42
C ILE A 127 -3.77 -10.09 -20.81
N ASN A 128 -3.89 -8.88 -21.33
CA ASN A 128 -3.36 -8.48 -22.63
C ASN A 128 -2.56 -7.17 -22.55
N ILE A 129 -2.17 -6.79 -21.35
CA ILE A 129 -1.33 -5.64 -21.05
C ILE A 129 -0.13 -6.11 -20.22
N THR A 130 0.96 -5.36 -20.22
CA THR A 130 2.12 -5.65 -19.37
C THR A 130 1.86 -5.13 -17.96
N PRO A 131 1.80 -5.99 -16.92
CA PRO A 131 1.72 -5.57 -15.53
C PRO A 131 2.98 -4.83 -15.11
N TYR A 132 2.86 -4.08 -14.01
CA TYR A 132 4.03 -3.54 -13.31
C TYR A 132 4.95 -4.70 -12.88
N GLU A 133 6.24 -4.56 -13.15
CA GLU A 133 7.26 -5.51 -12.71
C GLU A 133 7.81 -5.07 -11.35
N PHE A 134 7.52 -5.87 -10.32
CA PHE A 134 7.96 -5.58 -8.96
C PHE A 134 9.49 -5.71 -8.84
N THR A 135 10.12 -4.70 -8.24
CA THR A 135 11.59 -4.65 -8.07
C THR A 135 12.04 -5.14 -6.69
N ILE A 136 11.08 -5.36 -5.79
CA ILE A 136 11.36 -5.90 -4.45
C ILE A 136 11.78 -7.37 -4.57
N HIS A 137 12.99 -7.66 -4.10
CA HIS A 137 13.46 -9.02 -3.91
C HIS A 137 13.68 -9.30 -2.42
N PRO A 138 13.37 -10.51 -1.92
CA PRO A 138 13.73 -10.92 -0.57
C PRO A 138 15.24 -10.71 -0.34
N LYS A 139 15.58 -10.03 0.75
CA LYS A 139 16.99 -9.81 1.12
C LYS A 139 17.31 -10.55 2.40
N PRO A 140 18.55 -11.02 2.58
CA PRO A 140 18.98 -11.50 3.87
C PRO A 140 18.90 -10.37 4.90
N ILE A 141 18.79 -10.72 6.18
CA ILE A 141 18.74 -9.76 7.28
C ILE A 141 19.96 -8.83 7.19
N LEU A 142 19.70 -7.53 7.05
CA LEU A 142 20.73 -6.52 6.98
C LEU A 142 21.22 -6.16 8.38
N GLN A 143 22.51 -5.85 8.50
CA GLN A 143 23.12 -5.52 9.80
C GLN A 143 22.64 -4.17 10.38
N ASN A 144 22.08 -3.29 9.55
CA ASN A 144 21.76 -1.90 9.90
C ASN A 144 20.25 -1.60 9.69
N THR A 145 19.39 -2.47 10.18
CA THR A 145 17.94 -2.24 10.19
C THR A 145 17.48 -1.69 11.53
N VAL A 146 16.44 -0.89 11.53
CA VAL A 146 15.66 -0.57 12.73
C VAL A 146 14.54 -1.59 12.85
N GLU A 147 14.44 -2.22 14.00
CA GLU A 147 13.44 -3.24 14.29
C GLU A 147 12.40 -2.70 15.27
N HIS A 148 11.12 -2.88 14.95
CA HIS A 148 10.01 -2.55 15.84
C HIS A 148 9.07 -3.75 15.97
N ASP A 149 8.70 -4.09 17.21
CA ASP A 149 7.64 -5.05 17.48
C ASP A 149 6.28 -4.42 17.15
N TYR A 150 5.42 -5.19 16.51
CA TYR A 150 4.06 -4.77 16.19
C TYR A 150 3.07 -5.90 16.44
N TYR A 151 1.96 -5.58 17.09
CA TYR A 151 0.83 -6.49 17.23
C TYR A 151 -0.21 -6.16 16.17
N ILE A 152 -0.54 -7.12 15.32
CA ILE A 152 -1.61 -6.98 14.32
C ILE A 152 -2.95 -7.17 15.02
N PRO A 153 -3.77 -6.10 15.19
CA PRO A 153 -5.03 -6.22 15.91
C PRO A 153 -6.00 -7.19 15.22
N PHE A 154 -6.69 -7.99 16.02
CA PHE A 154 -7.80 -8.81 15.54
C PHE A 154 -8.91 -7.97 14.88
N SER A 155 -9.12 -6.73 15.36
CA SER A 155 -10.09 -5.79 14.82
C SER A 155 -9.79 -5.32 13.40
N ASP A 156 -8.59 -5.54 12.88
CA ASP A 156 -8.21 -5.22 11.51
C ASP A 156 -8.58 -6.34 10.51
N MET A 157 -9.07 -7.47 11.03
CA MET A 157 -9.52 -8.60 10.21
C MET A 157 -10.84 -8.28 9.50
N ASN A 158 -10.94 -8.69 8.25
CA ASN A 158 -12.18 -8.56 7.46
C ASN A 158 -13.13 -9.76 7.67
N CYS A 159 -14.27 -9.74 6.98
CA CYS A 159 -15.29 -10.80 7.04
C CYS A 159 -14.82 -12.15 6.48
N TYR A 160 -13.71 -12.20 5.75
CA TYR A 160 -13.12 -13.44 5.21
C TYR A 160 -12.05 -14.03 6.14
N TRP A 161 -11.93 -13.56 7.37
CA TRP A 161 -10.96 -14.02 8.36
C TRP A 161 -9.49 -13.80 7.94
N ASN A 162 -9.23 -12.77 7.16
CA ASN A 162 -7.88 -12.37 6.76
C ASN A 162 -7.70 -10.86 6.87
N LEU A 163 -6.47 -10.39 6.66
CA LEU A 163 -6.19 -8.96 6.63
C LEU A 163 -6.51 -8.40 5.24
N PRO A 164 -7.33 -7.35 5.15
CA PRO A 164 -7.47 -6.58 3.91
C PRO A 164 -6.17 -5.84 3.59
N SER A 165 -5.98 -5.45 2.35
CA SER A 165 -4.74 -4.80 1.90
C SER A 165 -4.43 -3.51 2.65
N ASP A 166 -5.43 -2.70 2.98
CA ASP A 166 -5.23 -1.45 3.73
C ASP A 166 -4.77 -1.68 5.18
N ALA A 167 -5.12 -2.82 5.81
CA ALA A 167 -4.58 -3.19 7.12
C ALA A 167 -3.08 -3.55 7.04
N ILE A 168 -2.63 -4.18 5.95
CA ILE A 168 -1.22 -4.44 5.71
C ILE A 168 -0.47 -3.11 5.49
N TRP A 169 -1.05 -2.19 4.74
CA TRP A 169 -0.52 -0.83 4.58
C TRP A 169 -0.36 -0.10 5.92
N LYS A 170 -1.32 -0.25 6.83
CA LYS A 170 -1.29 0.35 8.17
C LYS A 170 -0.04 -0.08 8.95
N VAL A 171 0.35 -1.36 8.85
CA VAL A 171 1.57 -1.87 9.51
C VAL A 171 2.81 -1.14 8.99
N PHE A 172 2.93 -0.97 7.67
CA PHE A 172 4.05 -0.24 7.07
C PHE A 172 4.03 1.26 7.41
N GLU A 173 2.86 1.90 7.43
CA GLU A 173 2.74 3.30 7.85
C GLU A 173 3.23 3.51 9.28
N GLU A 174 2.88 2.60 10.20
CA GLU A 174 3.32 2.65 11.59
C GLU A 174 4.83 2.45 11.70
N GLY A 175 5.40 1.44 11.03
CA GLY A 175 6.84 1.20 11.03
C GLY A 175 7.63 2.39 10.48
N ARG A 176 7.14 3.03 9.41
CA ARG A 176 7.74 4.26 8.88
C ARG A 176 7.69 5.41 9.87
N PHE A 177 6.54 5.61 10.53
CA PHE A 177 6.41 6.65 11.55
C PHE A 177 7.38 6.43 12.71
N LEU A 178 7.49 5.19 13.22
CA LEU A 178 8.41 4.84 14.30
C LEU A 178 9.86 5.07 13.90
N PHE A 179 10.27 4.66 12.70
CA PHE A 179 11.62 4.94 12.19
C PHE A 179 11.92 6.44 12.20
N PHE A 180 11.06 7.27 11.62
CA PHE A 180 11.30 8.72 11.58
C PHE A 180 11.27 9.35 12.97
N LYS A 181 10.40 8.90 13.85
CA LYS A 181 10.31 9.40 15.23
C LYS A 181 11.60 9.10 16.03
N GLU A 182 12.13 7.89 15.91
CA GLU A 182 13.27 7.45 16.72
C GLU A 182 14.62 7.88 16.14
N ILE A 183 14.77 7.85 14.82
CA ILE A 183 16.04 8.09 14.16
C ILE A 183 16.21 9.56 13.77
N VAL A 184 15.20 10.17 13.18
CA VAL A 184 15.31 11.53 12.64
C VAL A 184 14.98 12.59 13.69
N ASP A 185 14.08 12.31 14.61
CA ASP A 185 13.44 13.25 15.52
C ASP A 185 12.49 14.23 14.79
N LEU A 186 11.26 14.28 15.22
CA LEU A 186 10.23 15.13 14.60
C LEU A 186 10.50 16.63 14.76
N SER A 187 11.34 17.03 15.75
CA SER A 187 11.79 18.42 15.91
C SER A 187 12.63 18.88 14.72
N LEU A 188 13.49 18.01 14.18
CA LEU A 188 14.34 18.30 13.03
C LEU A 188 13.55 18.69 11.79
N ILE A 189 12.35 18.10 11.59
CA ILE A 189 11.45 18.45 10.50
C ILE A 189 11.07 19.94 10.55
N LYS A 190 10.73 20.44 11.72
CA LYS A 190 10.38 21.86 11.92
C LYS A 190 11.59 22.78 11.83
N GLU A 191 12.70 22.42 12.48
CA GLU A 191 13.92 23.21 12.52
C GLU A 191 14.56 23.40 11.14
N THR A 192 14.45 22.37 10.29
CA THR A 192 15.01 22.41 8.93
C THR A 192 14.00 22.80 7.86
N ASP A 193 12.74 23.07 8.22
CA ASP A 193 11.64 23.27 7.24
C ASP A 193 11.61 22.15 6.20
N SER A 194 11.78 20.89 6.61
CA SER A 194 11.87 19.76 5.69
C SER A 194 11.02 18.60 6.15
N THR A 195 10.24 18.07 5.23
CA THR A 195 9.48 16.83 5.40
C THR A 195 9.62 15.97 4.16
N THR A 196 9.00 14.80 4.14
CA THR A 196 8.96 13.93 2.98
C THR A 196 7.54 13.67 2.52
N PHE A 197 7.37 13.58 1.20
CA PHE A 197 6.12 13.11 0.57
C PHE A 197 6.33 11.72 0.02
N PHE A 198 5.40 10.85 0.32
CA PHE A 198 5.32 9.52 -0.27
C PHE A 198 4.79 9.63 -1.69
N MET A 199 5.65 9.39 -2.68
CA MET A 199 5.34 9.55 -4.11
C MET A 199 4.72 8.31 -4.74
N GLY A 200 5.02 7.14 -4.18
CA GLY A 200 4.56 5.85 -4.66
C GLY A 200 5.44 4.72 -4.18
N GLY A 201 5.06 3.49 -4.45
CA GLY A 201 5.84 2.35 -4.01
C GLY A 201 5.22 1.01 -4.36
N GLU A 202 5.87 -0.01 -3.88
CA GLU A 202 5.53 -1.42 -4.09
C GLU A 202 5.28 -2.10 -2.75
N ILE A 203 4.25 -2.94 -2.69
CA ILE A 203 4.07 -3.92 -1.61
C ILE A 203 4.03 -5.30 -2.24
N VAL A 204 4.89 -6.21 -1.79
CA VAL A 204 4.89 -7.62 -2.18
C VAL A 204 4.46 -8.44 -0.98
N ILE A 205 3.41 -9.24 -1.15
CA ILE A 205 2.93 -10.18 -0.12
C ILE A 205 3.51 -11.55 -0.44
N HIS A 206 4.39 -12.05 0.43
CA HIS A 206 5.03 -13.36 0.32
C HIS A 206 4.18 -14.44 1.00
N LYS A 207 3.68 -14.13 2.18
CA LYS A 207 2.73 -14.93 2.96
C LYS A 207 1.77 -13.97 3.65
N GLN A 208 0.48 -14.30 3.68
CA GLN A 208 -0.50 -13.45 4.36
C GLN A 208 -0.14 -13.31 5.85
N PRO A 209 0.01 -12.07 6.36
CA PRO A 209 0.11 -11.84 7.79
C PRO A 209 -1.21 -12.24 8.48
N GLU A 210 -1.12 -12.76 9.67
CA GLU A 210 -2.29 -13.24 10.41
C GLU A 210 -2.73 -12.21 11.47
N PRO A 211 -4.03 -11.88 11.57
CA PRO A 211 -4.53 -11.01 12.63
C PRO A 211 -4.41 -11.70 14.00
N GLY A 212 -4.27 -10.90 15.05
CA GLY A 212 -4.09 -11.42 16.41
C GLY A 212 -2.69 -11.95 16.71
N THR A 213 -1.70 -11.66 15.85
CA THR A 213 -0.31 -12.13 16.02
C THR A 213 0.67 -10.97 16.20
N HIS A 214 1.83 -11.28 16.79
CA HIS A 214 2.96 -10.37 16.85
C HIS A 214 3.87 -10.58 15.64
N VAL A 215 4.35 -9.48 15.10
CA VAL A 215 5.31 -9.42 13.99
C VAL A 215 6.42 -8.42 14.32
N LYS A 216 7.49 -8.45 13.57
CA LYS A 216 8.52 -7.43 13.59
C LYS A 216 8.52 -6.67 12.27
N ILE A 217 8.71 -5.37 12.35
CA ILE A 217 8.89 -4.49 11.21
C ILE A 217 10.36 -4.11 11.14
N LEU A 218 11.03 -4.53 10.09
CA LEU A 218 12.42 -4.19 9.81
C LEU A 218 12.43 -3.02 8.83
N SER A 219 13.12 -1.92 9.15
CA SER A 219 13.10 -0.70 8.36
C SER A 219 14.51 -0.21 8.06
N TRP A 220 14.77 0.20 6.81
CA TRP A 220 16.05 0.78 6.36
C TRP A 220 15.87 1.66 5.12
N ILE A 221 16.95 2.26 4.65
CA ILE A 221 16.98 3.05 3.42
C ILE A 221 17.74 2.26 2.36
N GLU A 222 17.05 1.85 1.29
CA GLU A 222 17.65 1.07 0.21
C GLU A 222 18.62 1.91 -0.62
N SER A 223 18.25 3.16 -0.90
CA SER A 223 19.13 4.10 -1.60
C SER A 223 18.74 5.54 -1.32
N PHE A 224 19.71 6.43 -1.49
CA PHE A 224 19.55 7.85 -1.19
C PHE A 224 20.07 8.71 -2.34
N GLU A 225 19.26 9.66 -2.79
CA GLU A 225 19.57 10.66 -3.80
C GLU A 225 19.46 12.07 -3.21
N LYS A 226 19.85 13.10 -3.97
CA LYS A 226 19.88 14.50 -3.47
C LYS A 226 18.55 15.02 -2.94
N ILE A 227 17.43 14.60 -3.54
CA ILE A 227 16.08 15.11 -3.23
C ILE A 227 15.10 14.00 -2.90
N ARG A 228 15.51 12.74 -2.97
CA ARG A 228 14.66 11.58 -2.70
C ARG A 228 15.45 10.43 -2.09
N PHE A 229 14.74 9.48 -1.51
CA PHE A 229 15.29 8.19 -1.08
C PHE A 229 14.24 7.10 -1.24
N TYR A 230 14.72 5.87 -1.29
CA TYR A 230 13.87 4.69 -1.32
C TYR A 230 13.91 4.04 0.05
N PHE A 231 12.76 4.05 0.73
CA PHE A 231 12.60 3.49 2.05
C PHE A 231 12.11 2.05 1.91
N ARG A 232 12.75 1.15 2.63
CA ARG A 232 12.45 -0.27 2.58
C ARG A 232 12.00 -0.75 3.94
N GLN A 233 10.96 -1.61 3.93
CA GLN A 233 10.43 -2.26 5.12
C GLN A 233 10.08 -3.71 4.82
N ASP A 234 10.38 -4.61 5.76
CA ASP A 234 9.96 -5.99 5.74
C ASP A 234 9.17 -6.31 7.01
N ILE A 235 8.04 -6.98 6.86
CA ILE A 235 7.27 -7.56 7.97
C ILE A 235 7.68 -9.03 8.06
N VAL A 236 8.18 -9.44 9.23
CA VAL A 236 8.56 -10.82 9.52
C VAL A 236 7.81 -11.36 10.73
N ASP A 237 7.54 -12.66 10.75
CA ASP A 237 7.00 -13.31 11.94
C ASP A 237 8.08 -13.44 13.04
N LEU A 238 7.71 -13.90 14.24
CA LEU A 238 8.65 -14.07 15.35
C LEU A 238 9.74 -15.13 15.10
N ASN A 239 9.58 -15.95 14.07
CA ASN A 239 10.58 -16.93 13.62
C ASN A 239 11.50 -16.37 12.53
N GLY A 240 11.29 -15.11 12.10
CA GLY A 240 12.06 -14.48 11.03
C GLY A 240 11.58 -14.81 9.61
N ASN A 241 10.42 -15.46 9.44
CA ASN A 241 9.87 -15.72 8.12
C ASN A 241 9.27 -14.42 7.54
N LEU A 242 9.64 -14.11 6.30
CA LEU A 242 9.17 -12.93 5.58
C LEU A 242 7.70 -13.08 5.20
N LEU A 243 6.88 -12.12 5.63
CA LEU A 243 5.44 -12.07 5.35
C LEU A 243 5.13 -11.09 4.23
N ALA A 244 5.61 -9.86 4.33
CA ALA A 244 5.39 -8.84 3.32
C ALA A 244 6.58 -7.87 3.27
N SER A 245 6.80 -7.26 2.12
CA SER A 245 7.84 -6.25 1.89
C SER A 245 7.24 -5.01 1.28
N MET A 246 7.73 -3.83 1.67
CA MET A 246 7.41 -2.55 1.05
C MET A 246 8.67 -1.82 0.63
N LYS A 247 8.63 -1.21 -0.54
CA LYS A 247 9.62 -0.24 -1.02
C LYS A 247 8.87 1.00 -1.45
N ASP A 248 9.18 2.12 -0.84
CA ASP A 248 8.53 3.39 -1.17
C ASP A 248 9.51 4.47 -1.60
N GLU A 249 9.08 5.35 -2.48
CA GLU A 249 9.81 6.53 -2.93
C GLU A 249 9.36 7.73 -2.08
N GLN A 250 10.31 8.31 -1.35
CA GLN A 250 10.12 9.51 -0.53
C GLN A 250 10.81 10.70 -1.19
N LEU A 251 10.07 11.79 -1.38
CA LEU A 251 10.58 13.05 -1.92
C LEU A 251 10.71 14.09 -0.81
N PHE A 252 11.90 14.68 -0.64
CA PHE A 252 12.08 15.81 0.27
C PHE A 252 11.41 17.07 -0.25
N VAL A 253 10.62 17.69 0.61
CA VAL A 253 9.93 18.95 0.32
C VAL A 253 10.09 19.92 1.48
N SER A 254 9.97 21.23 1.18
CA SER A 254 9.83 22.26 2.22
C SER A 254 8.47 22.07 2.93
N LEU A 255 8.48 22.07 4.26
CA LEU A 255 7.26 21.98 5.07
C LEU A 255 6.36 23.19 4.84
N SER A 256 6.93 24.39 4.67
CA SER A 256 6.21 25.64 4.54
C SER A 256 5.54 25.85 3.17
N ASN A 257 6.09 25.28 2.08
CA ASN A 257 5.58 25.55 0.72
C ASN A 257 5.47 24.32 -0.18
N SER A 258 5.74 23.12 0.35
CA SER A 258 5.63 21.82 -0.34
C SER A 258 6.47 21.70 -1.63
N ARG A 259 7.49 22.53 -1.80
CA ARG A 259 8.36 22.46 -2.99
C ARG A 259 9.50 21.45 -2.77
N PRO A 260 9.87 20.67 -3.80
CA PRO A 260 11.01 19.77 -3.74
C PRO A 260 12.28 20.52 -3.32
N ARG A 261 13.06 19.92 -2.42
CA ARG A 261 14.32 20.46 -1.92
C ARG A 261 15.34 19.36 -1.64
N ARG A 262 16.59 19.75 -1.47
CA ARG A 262 17.62 18.81 -1.03
C ARG A 262 17.40 18.41 0.42
N ALA A 263 17.71 17.16 0.73
CA ALA A 263 17.76 16.70 2.11
C ALA A 263 18.69 17.58 2.94
N PRO A 264 18.29 18.01 4.15
CA PRO A 264 19.18 18.69 5.08
C PRO A 264 20.36 17.78 5.47
N ALA A 265 21.57 18.36 5.65
CA ALA A 265 22.74 17.59 6.11
C ALA A 265 22.45 16.88 7.44
N ALA A 266 21.82 17.59 8.40
CA ALA A 266 21.46 17.02 9.68
C ALA A 266 20.48 15.82 9.59
N PHE A 267 19.69 15.73 8.52
CA PHE A 267 18.86 14.55 8.24
C PHE A 267 19.75 13.39 7.77
N PHE A 268 20.65 13.66 6.82
CA PHE A 268 21.57 12.64 6.30
C PHE A 268 22.43 12.04 7.40
N ASP A 269 23.02 12.86 8.29
CA ASP A 269 23.85 12.43 9.42
C ASP A 269 23.12 11.43 10.35
N LYS A 270 21.80 11.52 10.43
CA LYS A 270 20.99 10.61 11.25
C LYS A 270 20.73 9.26 10.58
N ILE A 271 20.59 9.24 9.26
CA ILE A 271 20.16 8.06 8.51
C ILE A 271 21.30 7.30 7.83
N GLU A 272 22.50 7.89 7.67
CA GLU A 272 23.58 7.32 6.85
C GLU A 272 23.93 5.87 7.22
N ARG A 273 23.90 5.52 8.52
CA ARG A 273 24.17 4.16 9.00
C ARG A 273 23.09 3.12 8.63
N PHE A 274 21.92 3.58 8.19
CA PHE A 274 20.81 2.72 7.78
C PHE A 274 20.65 2.68 6.25
N ILE A 275 21.54 3.30 5.51
CA ILE A 275 21.61 3.22 4.05
C ILE A 275 22.33 1.93 3.68
N GLU A 276 21.76 1.19 2.73
CA GLU A 276 22.28 -0.09 2.21
C GLU A 276 23.52 0.08 1.34
#